data_6e7f70987cd8a492da412bfb3635550b
#
_entry.id   6e7f70987cd8a492da412bfb3635550b
#
_cell.length_a   1.000
_cell.length_b   1.000
_cell.length_c   1.000
_cell.angle_alpha   90.00
_cell.angle_beta   90.00
_cell.angle_gamma   90.00
#
_symmetry.space_group_name_H-M   'P 1'
#
loop_
_entity.id
_entity.type
_entity.pdbx_description
1 polymer ?
#
loop_
_entity_poly.entity_id
_entity_poly.type
_entity_poly.pdbx_seq_one_letter_code
_entity_poly.pdbx_strand_id
1 'polypeptide(L)'
;LYLARAGLRPLVLERGGDVDERLAAVDAFATGGDLNPQTNIQFGEGGAGTFSDGKLTTNIKNPLARHVLRWFVDAGAPEEILWQAKPHIGTDLLVDVVRTMRRQIEDAGGEVRFHVQFAGVRFAGGAVADVDVLDGRTGAAERMAARRVVLACGHSARDSRPNS
;
A
#
# COMPACT_ATOMS: atom_id res chain seq x y z
N LEU A 1 3.39 6.54 5.75
CA LEU A 1 2.94 7.58 6.70
C LEU A 1 4.00 7.92 7.75
N TYR A 2 4.63 6.93 8.45
CA TYR A 2 5.67 7.20 9.46
C TYR A 2 6.83 8.04 8.91
N LEU A 3 7.36 7.67 7.75
CA LEU A 3 8.45 8.40 7.10
C LEU A 3 8.03 9.82 6.68
N ALA A 4 6.81 9.97 6.18
CA ALA A 4 6.26 11.28 5.80
C ALA A 4 6.13 12.20 7.02
N ARG A 5 5.55 11.73 8.12
CA ARG A 5 5.45 12.47 9.38
C ARG A 5 6.82 12.82 9.99
N ALA A 6 7.85 12.04 9.68
CA ALA A 6 9.24 12.33 10.06
C ALA A 6 9.96 13.29 9.08
N GLY A 7 9.27 13.85 8.08
CA GLY A 7 9.82 14.82 7.13
C GLY A 7 10.72 14.20 6.05
N LEU A 8 10.68 12.90 5.84
CA LEU A 8 11.57 12.20 4.91
C LEU A 8 11.07 12.12 3.47
N ARG A 9 9.90 12.66 3.16
CA ARG A 9 9.29 12.69 1.82
C ARG A 9 9.40 11.36 1.07
N PRO A 10 8.74 10.29 1.53
CA PRO A 10 8.81 8.99 0.89
C PRO A 10 8.10 9.02 -0.46
N LEU A 11 8.63 8.26 -1.42
CA LEU A 11 7.89 7.85 -2.61
C LEU A 11 7.34 6.44 -2.36
N VAL A 12 6.02 6.29 -2.44
CA VAL A 12 5.32 5.01 -2.34
C VAL A 12 4.94 4.56 -3.74
N LEU A 13 5.31 3.35 -4.11
CA LEU A 13 4.97 2.76 -5.40
C LEU A 13 3.94 1.65 -5.16
N GLU A 14 2.80 1.73 -5.84
CA GLU A 14 1.76 0.71 -5.86
C GLU A 14 1.57 0.23 -7.30
N ARG A 15 1.62 -1.09 -7.48
CA ARG A 15 1.45 -1.74 -8.79
C ARG A 15 0.02 -1.62 -9.32
N GLY A 16 -0.96 -1.70 -8.42
CA GLY A 16 -2.37 -1.56 -8.75
C GLY A 16 -2.85 -0.12 -8.77
N GLY A 17 -4.16 0.04 -8.90
CA GLY A 17 -4.84 1.32 -8.81
C GLY A 17 -5.00 1.82 -7.38
N ASP A 18 -5.47 3.05 -7.27
CA ASP A 18 -5.88 3.62 -5.99
C ASP A 18 -7.15 2.94 -5.45
N VAL A 19 -7.55 3.31 -4.24
CA VAL A 19 -8.68 2.66 -3.57
C VAL A 19 -10.01 2.87 -4.29
N ASP A 20 -10.18 3.94 -5.03
CA ASP A 20 -11.40 4.25 -5.80
C ASP A 20 -11.45 3.43 -7.09
N GLU A 21 -10.36 3.36 -7.85
CA GLU A 21 -10.22 2.45 -9.01
C GLU A 21 -10.42 0.99 -8.57
N ARG A 22 -9.93 0.66 -7.40
CA ARG A 22 -10.03 -0.67 -6.82
C ARG A 22 -11.46 -1.03 -6.45
N LEU A 23 -12.20 -0.11 -5.84
CA LEU A 23 -13.62 -0.28 -5.54
C LEU A 23 -14.40 -0.55 -6.84
N ALA A 24 -14.18 0.27 -7.86
CA ALA A 24 -14.83 0.08 -9.15
C ALA A 24 -14.50 -1.27 -9.81
N ALA A 25 -13.23 -1.74 -9.71
CA ALA A 25 -12.83 -3.03 -10.26
C ALA A 25 -13.46 -4.22 -9.51
N VAL A 26 -13.60 -4.11 -8.18
CA VAL A 26 -14.25 -5.13 -7.34
C VAL A 26 -15.75 -5.21 -7.68
N ASP A 27 -16.44 -4.08 -7.80
CA ASP A 27 -17.86 -4.00 -8.13
C ASP A 27 -18.12 -4.53 -9.55
N ALA A 28 -17.27 -4.17 -10.52
CA ALA A 28 -17.37 -4.67 -11.88
C ALA A 28 -17.22 -6.21 -11.93
N PHE A 29 -16.25 -6.76 -11.21
CA PHE A 29 -16.05 -8.21 -11.13
C PHE A 29 -17.24 -8.91 -10.43
N ALA A 30 -17.77 -8.34 -9.35
CA ALA A 30 -18.92 -8.88 -8.63
C ALA A 30 -20.20 -8.94 -9.49
N THR A 31 -20.32 -8.06 -10.47
CA THR A 31 -21.45 -8.01 -11.42
C THR A 31 -21.21 -8.78 -12.73
N GLY A 32 -20.14 -9.60 -12.78
CA GLY A 32 -19.86 -10.49 -13.91
C GLY A 32 -18.88 -9.93 -14.94
N GLY A 33 -18.20 -8.84 -14.64
CA GLY A 33 -17.11 -8.32 -15.46
C GLY A 33 -15.82 -9.14 -15.33
N ASP A 34 -14.82 -8.81 -16.16
CA ASP A 34 -13.52 -9.46 -16.14
C ASP A 34 -12.70 -9.10 -14.91
N LEU A 35 -11.92 -10.08 -14.43
CA LEU A 35 -10.96 -9.85 -13.35
C LEU A 35 -9.79 -9.00 -13.85
N ASN A 36 -9.59 -7.82 -13.23
CA ASN A 36 -8.37 -7.06 -13.44
C ASN A 36 -7.21 -7.68 -12.62
N PRO A 37 -6.15 -8.19 -13.26
CA PRO A 37 -5.06 -8.88 -12.55
C PRO A 37 -4.19 -7.95 -11.70
N GLN A 38 -4.25 -6.63 -11.92
CA GLN A 38 -3.43 -5.64 -11.21
C GLN A 38 -4.21 -4.89 -10.12
N THR A 39 -5.55 -4.77 -10.29
CA THR A 39 -6.42 -3.99 -9.41
C THR A 39 -7.68 -4.80 -9.12
N ASN A 40 -7.82 -5.34 -7.92
CA ASN A 40 -8.91 -6.25 -7.55
C ASN A 40 -9.04 -6.36 -6.03
N ILE A 41 -9.79 -7.35 -5.55
CA ILE A 41 -9.99 -7.61 -4.12
C ILE A 41 -8.68 -7.86 -3.35
N GLN A 42 -7.62 -8.32 -4.02
CA GLN A 42 -6.34 -8.66 -3.40
C GLN A 42 -5.27 -7.60 -3.63
N PHE A 43 -5.24 -6.97 -4.80
CA PHE A 43 -4.19 -6.06 -5.26
C PHE A 43 -4.70 -4.63 -5.43
N GLY A 44 -3.82 -3.67 -5.17
CA GLY A 44 -4.08 -2.24 -5.20
C GLY A 44 -3.93 -1.58 -3.83
N GLU A 45 -4.17 -0.28 -3.76
CA GLU A 45 -4.01 0.54 -2.55
C GLU A 45 -4.73 -0.08 -1.34
N GLY A 46 -4.04 -0.11 -0.19
CA GLY A 46 -4.55 -0.66 1.07
C GLY A 46 -4.35 -2.18 1.22
N GLY A 47 -3.93 -2.89 0.16
CA GLY A 47 -3.65 -4.33 0.21
C GLY A 47 -4.89 -5.22 0.38
N ALA A 48 -4.69 -6.51 0.59
CA ALA A 48 -5.76 -7.50 0.63
C ALA A 48 -6.79 -7.29 1.76
N GLY A 49 -6.40 -6.59 2.84
CA GLY A 49 -7.29 -6.33 3.99
C GLY A 49 -8.44 -5.38 3.70
N THR A 50 -8.27 -4.45 2.75
CA THR A 50 -9.23 -3.37 2.49
C THR A 50 -10.59 -3.89 1.98
N PHE A 51 -10.59 -4.89 1.12
CA PHE A 51 -11.80 -5.45 0.51
C PHE A 51 -12.12 -6.88 0.98
N SER A 52 -11.56 -7.30 2.12
CA SER A 52 -11.89 -8.57 2.78
C SER A 52 -12.82 -8.32 3.97
N ASP A 53 -12.65 -9.09 5.05
CA ASP A 53 -13.47 -8.96 6.24
C ASP A 53 -13.06 -7.81 7.19
N GLY A 54 -12.10 -6.99 6.81
CA GLY A 54 -11.67 -5.81 7.57
C GLY A 54 -11.00 -6.10 8.92
N LYS A 55 -10.60 -7.34 9.15
CA LYS A 55 -9.89 -7.72 10.38
C LYS A 55 -8.50 -7.12 10.44
N LEU A 56 -8.20 -6.45 11.54
CA LEU A 56 -6.91 -5.84 11.82
C LEU A 56 -6.08 -6.69 12.78
N THR A 57 -5.96 -7.98 12.49
CA THR A 57 -5.22 -8.92 13.34
C THR A 57 -3.78 -9.06 12.88
N THR A 58 -2.86 -9.10 13.83
CA THR A 58 -1.45 -9.37 13.59
C THR A 58 -0.90 -10.31 14.67
N ASN A 59 0.01 -11.19 14.27
CA ASN A 59 0.77 -12.03 15.19
C ASN A 59 2.01 -11.32 15.78
N ILE A 60 2.25 -10.08 15.39
CA ILE A 60 3.40 -9.29 15.83
C ILE A 60 3.12 -8.76 17.25
N LYS A 61 3.89 -9.24 18.23
CA LYS A 61 3.85 -8.79 19.63
C LYS A 61 4.77 -7.57 19.83
N ASN A 62 4.61 -6.54 19.01
CA ASN A 62 5.41 -5.32 19.10
C ASN A 62 4.52 -4.15 19.57
N PRO A 63 4.91 -3.38 20.60
CA PRO A 63 4.18 -2.20 21.03
C PRO A 63 3.88 -1.20 19.90
N LEU A 64 4.73 -1.14 18.88
CA LEU A 64 4.54 -0.28 17.70
C LEU A 64 3.28 -0.65 16.88
N ALA A 65 2.76 -1.88 16.99
CA ALA A 65 1.52 -2.26 16.33
C ALA A 65 0.33 -1.38 16.77
N ARG A 66 0.32 -0.93 18.03
CA ARG A 66 -0.70 0.00 18.55
C ARG A 66 -0.63 1.39 17.90
N HIS A 67 0.54 1.82 17.47
CA HIS A 67 0.68 3.09 16.73
C HIS A 67 -0.01 3.02 15.37
N VAL A 68 0.02 1.86 14.71
CA VAL A 68 -0.68 1.66 13.44
C VAL A 68 -2.19 1.78 13.62
N LEU A 69 -2.76 1.15 14.67
CA LEU A 69 -4.19 1.28 14.99
C LEU A 69 -4.58 2.74 15.30
N ARG A 70 -3.72 3.47 16.01
CA ARG A 70 -3.97 4.90 16.28
C ARG A 70 -3.98 5.72 14.99
N TRP A 71 -3.10 5.42 14.04
CA TRP A 71 -3.12 6.10 12.75
C TRP A 71 -4.36 5.79 11.92
N PHE A 72 -4.93 4.60 12.06
CA PHE A 72 -6.24 4.31 11.47
C PHE A 72 -7.34 5.15 12.11
N VAL A 73 -7.33 5.32 13.44
CA VAL A 73 -8.25 6.22 14.16
C VAL A 73 -8.05 7.67 13.72
N ASP A 74 -6.81 8.15 13.66
CA ASP A 74 -6.46 9.49 13.15
C ASP A 74 -6.94 9.71 11.70
N ALA A 75 -7.12 8.63 10.94
CA ALA A 75 -7.62 8.65 9.57
C ALA A 75 -9.14 8.39 9.46
N GLY A 76 -9.85 8.29 10.57
CA GLY A 76 -11.30 8.16 10.61
C GLY A 76 -11.84 6.77 10.98
N ALA A 77 -10.99 5.83 11.37
CA ALA A 77 -11.46 4.55 11.91
C ALA A 77 -12.10 4.74 13.30
N PRO A 78 -13.02 3.85 13.70
CA PRO A 78 -13.63 3.89 15.03
C PRO A 78 -12.59 3.70 16.13
N GLU A 79 -12.69 4.47 17.22
CA GLU A 79 -11.74 4.39 18.35
C GLU A 79 -11.72 3.00 19.01
N GLU A 80 -12.82 2.26 18.91
CA GLU A 80 -13.00 0.92 19.50
C GLU A 80 -11.91 -0.06 19.08
N ILE A 81 -11.30 0.13 17.91
CA ILE A 81 -10.20 -0.73 17.44
C ILE A 81 -8.97 -0.72 18.36
N LEU A 82 -8.84 0.33 19.20
CA LEU A 82 -7.69 0.46 20.12
C LEU A 82 -7.75 -0.48 21.31
N TRP A 83 -8.94 -0.97 21.68
CA TRP A 83 -9.15 -1.85 22.86
C TRP A 83 -9.85 -3.17 22.57
N GLN A 84 -10.39 -3.34 21.37
CA GLN A 84 -10.98 -4.60 20.98
C GLN A 84 -9.92 -5.70 20.87
N ALA A 85 -10.25 -6.89 21.37
CA ALA A 85 -9.36 -8.06 21.26
C ALA A 85 -9.17 -8.54 19.81
N LYS A 86 -10.16 -8.31 18.96
CA LYS A 86 -10.16 -8.61 17.53
C LYS A 86 -10.67 -7.37 16.78
N PRO A 87 -9.81 -6.35 16.59
CA PRO A 87 -10.23 -5.12 15.94
C PRO A 87 -10.66 -5.39 14.49
N HIS A 88 -11.74 -4.73 14.11
CA HIS A 88 -12.36 -4.86 12.80
C HIS A 88 -12.85 -3.47 12.35
N ILE A 89 -12.62 -3.15 11.08
CA ILE A 89 -13.15 -1.95 10.40
C ILE A 89 -13.95 -2.43 9.21
N GLY A 90 -15.20 -1.98 9.06
CA GLY A 90 -16.00 -2.30 7.88
C GLY A 90 -15.32 -1.84 6.58
N THR A 91 -15.55 -2.55 5.49
CA THR A 91 -14.92 -2.27 4.19
C THR A 91 -15.15 -0.83 3.75
N ASP A 92 -16.37 -0.32 3.92
CA ASP A 92 -16.74 1.05 3.53
C ASP A 92 -15.88 2.09 4.25
N LEU A 93 -15.76 1.96 5.57
CA LEU A 93 -14.91 2.84 6.37
C LEU A 93 -13.43 2.67 6.06
N LEU A 94 -12.99 1.45 5.76
CA LEU A 94 -11.58 1.17 5.50
C LEU A 94 -11.12 1.82 4.19
N VAL A 95 -11.98 1.91 3.19
CA VAL A 95 -11.74 2.67 1.94
C VAL A 95 -11.44 4.13 2.27
N ASP A 96 -12.26 4.77 3.10
CA ASP A 96 -12.08 6.16 3.50
C ASP A 96 -10.84 6.37 4.37
N VAL A 97 -10.54 5.45 5.27
CA VAL A 97 -9.33 5.46 6.09
C VAL A 97 -8.07 5.40 5.21
N VAL A 98 -8.04 4.48 4.26
CA VAL A 98 -6.89 4.31 3.33
C VAL A 98 -6.70 5.57 2.49
N ARG A 99 -7.77 6.13 1.91
CA ARG A 99 -7.74 7.38 1.16
C ARG A 99 -7.22 8.55 2.00
N THR A 100 -7.66 8.65 3.25
CA THR A 100 -7.21 9.68 4.18
C THR A 100 -5.73 9.51 4.53
N MET A 101 -5.27 8.29 4.78
CA MET A 101 -3.85 8.02 5.04
C MET A 101 -2.96 8.39 3.85
N ARG A 102 -3.39 8.14 2.61
CA ARG A 102 -2.69 8.61 1.41
C ARG A 102 -2.55 10.12 1.41
N ARG A 103 -3.67 10.85 1.58
CA ARG A 103 -3.65 12.32 1.65
C ARG A 103 -2.70 12.83 2.74
N GLN A 104 -2.69 12.22 3.90
CA GLN A 104 -1.75 12.58 4.98
C GLN A 104 -0.28 12.36 4.58
N ILE A 105 0.03 11.37 3.73
CA ILE A 105 1.39 11.17 3.20
C ILE A 105 1.74 12.30 2.23
N GLU A 106 0.83 12.66 1.33
CA GLU A 106 0.99 13.69 0.31
C GLU A 106 1.10 15.08 0.95
N ASP A 107 0.23 15.41 1.90
CA ASP A 107 0.25 16.66 2.66
C ASP A 107 1.56 16.84 3.46
N ALA A 108 2.15 15.75 3.90
CA ALA A 108 3.46 15.75 4.56
C ALA A 108 4.66 15.78 3.57
N GLY A 109 4.40 15.99 2.27
CA GLY A 109 5.42 16.10 1.22
C GLY A 109 5.92 14.77 0.69
N GLY A 110 5.27 13.66 0.99
CA GLY A 110 5.49 12.38 0.31
C GLY A 110 4.76 12.34 -1.03
N GLU A 111 4.98 11.27 -1.77
CA GLU A 111 4.34 11.02 -3.06
C GLU A 111 3.86 9.57 -3.12
N VAL A 112 2.68 9.34 -3.72
CA VAL A 112 2.15 8.00 -3.98
C VAL A 112 1.91 7.87 -5.49
N ARG A 113 2.54 6.88 -6.11
CA ARG A 113 2.37 6.57 -7.53
C ARG A 113 1.70 5.24 -7.70
N PHE A 114 0.60 5.23 -8.43
CA PHE A 114 -0.17 4.05 -8.81
C PHE A 114 0.23 3.54 -10.18
N HIS A 115 -0.08 2.27 -10.45
CA HIS A 115 0.27 1.57 -11.68
C HIS A 115 1.77 1.54 -11.94
N VAL A 116 2.58 1.59 -10.88
CA VAL A 116 4.04 1.53 -10.97
C VAL A 116 4.53 0.27 -10.26
N GLN A 117 5.05 -0.65 -11.05
CA GLN A 117 5.60 -1.91 -10.55
C GLN A 117 7.09 -1.75 -10.23
N PHE A 118 7.50 -2.13 -9.03
CA PHE A 118 8.90 -2.32 -8.71
C PHE A 118 9.45 -3.52 -9.50
N ALA A 119 10.52 -3.30 -10.26
CA ALA A 119 11.15 -4.32 -11.09
C ALA A 119 12.49 -4.79 -10.54
N GLY A 120 13.22 -3.93 -9.82
CA GLY A 120 14.50 -4.32 -9.27
C GLY A 120 15.19 -3.21 -8.48
N VAL A 121 16.27 -3.58 -7.78
CA VAL A 121 17.13 -2.65 -7.05
C VAL A 121 18.57 -2.83 -7.51
N ARG A 122 19.28 -1.72 -7.66
CA ARG A 122 20.69 -1.70 -8.05
C ARG A 122 21.55 -1.20 -6.89
N PHE A 123 22.71 -1.81 -6.76
CA PHE A 123 23.68 -1.46 -5.73
C PHE A 123 24.95 -0.91 -6.38
N ALA A 124 25.51 0.11 -5.73
CA ALA A 124 26.84 0.64 -6.05
C ALA A 124 27.62 0.85 -4.75
N GLY A 125 28.83 0.33 -4.67
CA GLY A 125 29.66 0.44 -3.47
C GLY A 125 29.03 -0.16 -2.19
N GLY A 126 28.18 -1.19 -2.32
CA GLY A 126 27.48 -1.82 -1.20
C GLY A 126 26.24 -1.07 -0.69
N ALA A 127 25.87 0.04 -1.32
CA ALA A 127 24.67 0.82 -0.99
C ALA A 127 23.66 0.79 -2.15
N VAL A 128 22.40 1.01 -1.84
CA VAL A 128 21.35 1.21 -2.85
C VAL A 128 21.67 2.47 -3.66
N ALA A 129 21.67 2.35 -4.98
CA ALA A 129 21.90 3.45 -5.91
C ALA A 129 20.61 3.83 -6.64
N ASP A 130 19.94 2.84 -7.23
CA ASP A 130 18.76 3.05 -8.06
C ASP A 130 17.75 1.93 -7.86
N VAL A 131 16.50 2.21 -8.26
CA VAL A 131 15.45 1.22 -8.45
C VAL A 131 14.99 1.25 -9.90
N ASP A 132 14.74 0.09 -10.49
CA ASP A 132 14.12 -0.04 -11.78
C ASP A 132 12.61 -0.28 -11.55
N VAL A 133 11.78 0.46 -12.28
CA VAL A 133 10.33 0.41 -12.21
C VAL A 133 9.70 0.27 -13.59
N LEU A 134 8.50 -0.27 -13.65
CA LEU A 134 7.72 -0.40 -14.88
C LEU A 134 6.40 0.36 -14.70
N ASP A 135 6.07 1.21 -15.65
CA ASP A 135 4.72 1.77 -15.76
C ASP A 135 3.77 0.66 -16.23
N GLY A 136 2.78 0.33 -15.40
CA GLY A 136 1.84 -0.76 -15.67
C GLY A 136 0.80 -0.43 -16.76
N ARG A 137 0.67 0.83 -17.17
CA ARG A 137 -0.24 1.26 -18.22
C ARG A 137 0.43 1.28 -19.59
N THR A 138 1.69 1.69 -19.64
CA THR A 138 2.45 1.86 -20.90
C THR A 138 3.50 0.78 -21.13
N GLY A 139 3.90 0.05 -20.09
CA GLY A 139 5.02 -0.88 -20.13
C GLY A 139 6.39 -0.20 -20.17
N ALA A 140 6.45 1.12 -20.05
CA ALA A 140 7.70 1.86 -20.05
C ALA A 140 8.53 1.55 -18.81
N ALA A 141 9.82 1.30 -19.02
CA ALA A 141 10.78 1.14 -17.94
C ALA A 141 11.39 2.49 -17.57
N GLU A 142 11.46 2.76 -16.26
CA GLU A 142 12.10 3.96 -15.71
C GLU A 142 13.14 3.54 -14.66
N ARG A 143 14.22 4.30 -14.55
CA ARG A 143 15.19 4.17 -13.46
C ARG A 143 15.16 5.40 -12.58
N MET A 144 15.00 5.16 -11.28
CA MET A 144 14.85 6.20 -10.27
C MET A 144 15.98 6.10 -9.24
N ALA A 145 16.68 7.20 -8.99
CA ALA A 145 17.68 7.26 -7.93
C ALA A 145 17.03 7.00 -6.56
N ALA A 146 17.61 6.11 -5.77
CA ALA A 146 17.12 5.78 -4.44
C ALA A 146 18.29 5.56 -3.47
N ARG A 147 18.19 6.09 -2.27
CA ARG A 147 19.18 5.84 -1.21
C ARG A 147 18.76 4.72 -0.26
N ARG A 148 17.48 4.50 -0.12
CA ARG A 148 16.88 3.46 0.73
C ARG A 148 15.62 2.95 0.08
N VAL A 149 15.39 1.64 0.21
CA VAL A 149 14.20 0.96 -0.28
C VAL A 149 13.59 0.15 0.84
N VAL A 150 12.28 0.23 0.98
CA VAL A 150 11.48 -0.61 1.87
C VAL A 150 10.58 -1.47 0.99
N LEU A 151 10.80 -2.78 1.01
CA LEU A 151 9.95 -3.73 0.29
C LEU A 151 8.79 -4.14 1.19
N ALA A 152 7.58 -3.73 0.81
CA ALA A 152 6.33 -4.03 1.51
C ALA A 152 5.28 -4.62 0.56
N CYS A 153 5.72 -5.46 -0.39
CA CYS A 153 4.94 -5.95 -1.52
C CYS A 153 3.85 -6.97 -1.14
N GLY A 154 3.75 -7.37 0.14
CA GLY A 154 2.82 -8.39 0.58
C GLY A 154 3.25 -9.82 0.22
N HIS A 155 2.42 -10.79 0.61
CA HIS A 155 2.76 -12.22 0.49
C HIS A 155 2.76 -12.73 -0.96
N SER A 156 1.90 -12.20 -1.80
CA SER A 156 1.65 -12.73 -3.16
C SER A 156 2.51 -12.10 -4.26
N ALA A 157 3.38 -11.16 -3.93
CA ALA A 157 4.25 -10.46 -4.89
C ALA A 157 5.42 -11.35 -5.32
N ARG A 158 5.16 -12.31 -6.20
CA ARG A 158 6.19 -13.25 -6.70
C ARG A 158 7.14 -12.61 -7.70
N ASP A 159 6.64 -11.67 -8.50
CA ASP A 159 7.38 -11.03 -9.59
C ASP A 159 8.32 -9.90 -9.11
N SER A 160 8.20 -9.50 -7.85
CA SER A 160 9.03 -8.42 -7.26
C SER A 160 10.22 -8.95 -6.46
N ARG A 161 10.52 -10.25 -6.53
CA ARG A 161 11.72 -10.79 -5.90
C ARG A 161 12.92 -10.49 -6.79
N PRO A 162 14.01 -9.89 -6.25
CA PRO A 162 15.25 -9.80 -6.99
C PRO A 162 15.70 -11.22 -7.38
N ASN A 163 16.00 -11.43 -8.64
CA ASN A 163 16.66 -12.65 -9.08
C ASN A 163 17.98 -12.75 -8.31
N SER A 164 18.09 -13.77 -7.51
CA SER A 164 19.32 -14.17 -6.79
C SER A 164 20.37 -14.66 -7.76
#